data_0005829b4a78a82b1b11a833cb472bac
#
_entry.id   0005829b4a78a82b1b11a833cb472bac
#
_cell.length_a   1.000
_cell.length_b   1.000
_cell.length_c   1.000
_cell.angle_alpha   90.00
_cell.angle_beta   90.00
_cell.angle_gamma   90.00
#
_symmetry.space_group_name_H-M   'P 1'
#
loop_
_entity.id
_entity.type
_entity.pdbx_description
1 polymer ?
#
loop_
_entity_poly.entity_id
_entity_poly.type
_entity_poly.pdbx_seq_one_letter_code
_entity_poly.pdbx_strand_id
1 'polypeptide(L)'
;MREPQEVNSPLTVTRDSSATPEQVWAVMADGWTYSQWVVGNGRMRAVDADWPAPGSKIHHTIGIWPLIINDETVVEGCTPRQELVLLANVRPFGRARITVRLTASPTGCRIEMSEVPVGGPLNLVPRRLALAAVWPRNRECTWRLAAHAERRTRPE
;
A
#
# COMPACT_ATOMS: atom_id res chain seq x y z
N MET A 1 12.33 -9.36 -21.01
CA MET A 1 12.18 -10.51 -20.11
C MET A 1 12.05 -9.96 -18.70
N ARG A 2 10.85 -9.93 -18.13
CA ARG A 2 10.65 -9.54 -16.73
C ARG A 2 11.08 -10.71 -15.87
N GLU A 3 12.08 -10.49 -15.01
CA GLU A 3 12.42 -11.46 -13.98
C GLU A 3 11.16 -11.78 -13.16
N PRO A 4 10.89 -13.05 -12.83
CA PRO A 4 9.86 -13.40 -11.87
C PRO A 4 10.28 -12.79 -10.53
N GLN A 5 9.61 -11.72 -10.13
CA GLN A 5 9.83 -11.13 -8.82
C GLN A 5 9.48 -12.17 -7.77
N GLU A 6 10.44 -12.42 -6.91
CA GLU A 6 10.40 -13.40 -5.83
C GLU A 6 9.10 -13.28 -5.04
N VAL A 7 8.21 -14.23 -5.24
CA VAL A 7 6.92 -14.38 -4.54
C VAL A 7 7.11 -14.63 -3.03
N ASN A 8 8.35 -14.72 -2.56
CA ASN A 8 8.74 -14.98 -1.18
C ASN A 8 9.79 -14.02 -0.64
N SER A 9 9.70 -12.72 -0.98
CA SER A 9 10.50 -11.74 -0.25
C SER A 9 10.06 -11.72 1.22
N PRO A 10 10.99 -11.77 2.19
CA PRO A 10 10.65 -11.70 3.60
C PRO A 10 9.98 -10.39 4.03
N LEU A 11 9.90 -9.41 3.13
CA LEU A 11 9.17 -8.15 3.29
C LEU A 11 7.76 -8.21 2.66
N THR A 12 7.34 -9.36 2.12
CA THR A 12 6.01 -9.55 1.54
C THR A 12 5.05 -10.10 2.60
N VAL A 13 3.92 -9.45 2.75
CA VAL A 13 2.78 -9.92 3.55
C VAL A 13 1.70 -10.38 2.62
N THR A 14 1.16 -11.57 2.87
CA THR A 14 0.08 -12.18 2.09
C THR A 14 -1.18 -12.28 2.95
N ARG A 15 -2.32 -11.94 2.37
CA ARG A 15 -3.64 -12.07 3.01
C ARG A 15 -4.68 -12.54 2.02
N ASP A 16 -5.46 -13.53 2.42
CA ASP A 16 -6.63 -13.95 1.68
C ASP A 16 -7.85 -13.13 2.14
N SER A 17 -8.70 -12.75 1.19
CA SER A 17 -9.94 -12.01 1.40
C SER A 17 -11.08 -12.71 0.67
N SER A 18 -12.28 -12.63 1.22
CA SER A 18 -13.51 -13.08 0.55
C SER A 18 -13.99 -12.10 -0.54
N ALA A 19 -13.46 -10.88 -0.57
CA ALA A 19 -13.72 -9.92 -1.63
C ALA A 19 -13.00 -10.33 -2.93
N THR A 20 -13.59 -10.03 -4.09
CA THR A 20 -12.96 -10.27 -5.38
C THR A 20 -11.83 -9.27 -5.65
N PRO A 21 -10.92 -9.53 -6.62
CA PRO A 21 -9.92 -8.55 -7.02
C PRO A 21 -10.51 -7.20 -7.42
N GLU A 22 -11.66 -7.19 -8.09
CA GLU A 22 -12.38 -5.97 -8.49
C GLU A 22 -12.84 -5.17 -7.27
N GLN A 23 -13.34 -5.85 -6.25
CA GLN A 23 -13.81 -5.22 -5.01
C GLN A 23 -12.67 -4.63 -4.19
N VAL A 24 -11.56 -5.35 -4.08
CA VAL A 24 -10.34 -4.83 -3.43
C VAL A 24 -9.77 -3.66 -4.23
N TRP A 25 -9.73 -3.79 -5.56
CA TRP A 25 -9.28 -2.72 -6.44
C TRP A 25 -10.11 -1.44 -6.29
N ALA A 26 -11.42 -1.56 -6.16
CA ALA A 26 -12.32 -0.42 -5.96
C ALA A 26 -11.96 0.41 -4.71
N VAL A 27 -11.45 -0.23 -3.66
CA VAL A 27 -10.93 0.47 -2.48
C VAL A 27 -9.62 1.18 -2.81
N MET A 28 -8.69 0.50 -3.47
CA MET A 28 -7.37 1.06 -3.83
C MET A 28 -7.47 2.21 -4.84
N ALA A 29 -8.40 2.10 -5.80
CA ALA A 29 -8.65 3.10 -6.82
C ALA A 29 -9.36 4.36 -6.29
N ASP A 30 -9.96 4.27 -5.13
CA ASP A 30 -10.49 5.43 -4.40
C ASP A 30 -9.39 6.01 -3.48
N GLY A 31 -8.64 6.96 -3.98
CA GLY A 31 -7.51 7.56 -3.27
C GLY A 31 -7.89 8.17 -1.91
N TRP A 32 -9.15 8.59 -1.72
CA TRP A 32 -9.63 9.12 -0.45
C TRP A 32 -9.68 8.07 0.66
N THR A 33 -9.72 6.78 0.33
CA THR A 33 -9.69 5.69 1.31
C THR A 33 -8.27 5.36 1.79
N TYR A 34 -7.25 5.91 1.16
CA TYR A 34 -5.85 5.54 1.41
C TYR A 34 -5.46 5.59 2.89
N SER A 35 -5.83 6.65 3.61
CA SER A 35 -5.55 6.78 5.04
C SER A 35 -6.32 5.78 5.92
N GLN A 36 -7.33 5.13 5.37
CA GLN A 36 -8.16 4.17 6.12
C GLN A 36 -7.54 2.78 6.15
N TRP A 37 -6.73 2.43 5.13
CA TRP A 37 -6.08 1.13 5.09
C TRP A 37 -4.55 1.19 5.19
N VAL A 38 -3.90 2.30 4.85
CA VAL A 38 -2.46 2.48 5.01
C VAL A 38 -2.13 3.06 6.38
N VAL A 39 -1.50 2.24 7.22
CA VAL A 39 -1.12 2.61 8.58
C VAL A 39 -0.01 3.67 8.58
N GLY A 40 -0.14 4.67 9.43
CA GLY A 40 0.81 5.77 9.56
C GLY A 40 0.41 7.03 8.78
N ASN A 41 -0.63 6.95 7.96
CA ASN A 41 -1.22 8.11 7.32
C ASN A 41 -2.32 8.71 8.21
N GLY A 42 -2.30 10.03 8.31
CA GLY A 42 -3.32 10.79 8.99
C GLY A 42 -4.39 11.31 8.03
N ARG A 43 -4.53 12.64 7.96
CA ARG A 43 -5.56 13.28 7.16
C ARG A 43 -5.21 13.25 5.66
N MET A 44 -6.17 12.86 4.83
CA MET A 44 -6.13 13.08 3.38
C MET A 44 -6.40 14.57 3.09
N ARG A 45 -5.55 15.19 2.26
CA ARG A 45 -5.64 16.61 1.89
C ARG A 45 -6.15 16.79 0.47
N ALA A 46 -5.65 15.97 -0.45
CA ALA A 46 -6.04 15.98 -1.86
C ALA A 46 -5.73 14.65 -2.53
N VAL A 47 -6.45 14.37 -3.60
CA VAL A 47 -6.23 13.23 -4.52
C VAL A 47 -6.25 13.78 -5.92
N ASP A 48 -5.23 13.49 -6.73
CA ASP A 48 -5.19 13.90 -8.12
C ASP A 48 -6.35 13.25 -8.90
N ALA A 49 -6.91 14.00 -9.86
CA ALA A 49 -8.12 13.59 -10.58
C ALA A 49 -7.90 12.30 -11.40
N ASP A 50 -6.68 12.04 -11.82
CA ASP A 50 -6.28 10.86 -12.59
C ASP A 50 -5.78 9.70 -11.73
N TRP A 51 -5.89 9.78 -10.39
CA TRP A 51 -5.55 8.66 -9.51
C TRP A 51 -6.35 7.39 -9.89
N PRO A 52 -5.73 6.20 -9.98
CA PRO A 52 -4.35 5.82 -9.69
C PRO A 52 -3.46 5.71 -10.95
N ALA A 53 -3.59 6.57 -11.92
CA ALA A 53 -2.72 6.56 -13.09
C ALA A 53 -1.25 6.78 -12.72
N PRO A 54 -0.28 6.18 -13.43
CA PRO A 54 1.13 6.44 -13.20
C PRO A 54 1.46 7.93 -13.23
N GLY A 55 2.19 8.42 -12.23
CA GLY A 55 2.52 9.83 -12.02
C GLY A 55 1.53 10.61 -11.18
N SER A 56 0.30 10.12 -11.00
CA SER A 56 -0.68 10.75 -10.11
C SER A 56 -0.27 10.65 -8.64
N LYS A 57 -0.78 11.56 -7.82
CA LYS A 57 -0.41 11.72 -6.42
C LYS A 57 -1.61 11.75 -5.51
N ILE A 58 -1.37 11.32 -4.29
CA ILE A 58 -2.22 11.63 -3.14
C ILE A 58 -1.42 12.45 -2.13
N HIS A 59 -2.08 13.42 -1.55
CA HIS A 59 -1.54 14.34 -0.57
C HIS A 59 -2.15 14.05 0.80
N HIS A 60 -1.32 13.75 1.77
CA HIS A 60 -1.75 13.32 3.10
C HIS A 60 -0.82 13.87 4.18
N THR A 61 -1.19 13.65 5.44
CA THR A 61 -0.31 13.89 6.58
C THR A 61 0.23 12.59 7.11
N ILE A 62 1.45 12.62 7.63
CA ILE A 62 2.08 11.51 8.35
C ILE A 62 2.51 11.99 9.74
N GLY A 63 2.66 11.04 10.66
CA GLY A 63 3.14 11.31 12.01
C GLY A 63 2.03 11.36 13.06
N ILE A 64 2.44 11.72 14.28
CA ILE A 64 1.58 11.81 15.45
C ILE A 64 1.68 13.25 15.99
N TRP A 65 0.51 13.82 16.32
CA TRP A 65 0.48 15.16 16.90
C TRP A 65 1.37 15.27 18.16
N PRO A 66 2.20 16.34 18.29
CA PRO A 66 2.28 17.54 17.46
C PRO A 66 3.21 17.43 16.23
N LEU A 67 3.86 16.30 15.99
CA LEU A 67 4.83 16.10 14.92
C LEU A 67 4.14 15.58 13.65
N ILE A 68 3.27 16.41 13.06
CA ILE A 68 2.56 16.10 11.82
C ILE A 68 3.29 16.75 10.65
N ILE A 69 3.56 15.96 9.61
CA ILE A 69 4.24 16.39 8.39
C ILE A 69 3.28 16.20 7.21
N ASN A 70 3.19 17.21 6.34
CA ASN A 70 2.54 17.08 5.05
C ASN A 70 3.43 16.28 4.10
N ASP A 71 2.86 15.29 3.45
CA ASP A 71 3.57 14.41 2.56
C ASP A 71 2.72 14.01 1.36
N GLU A 72 3.36 13.35 0.39
CA GLU A 72 2.70 12.84 -0.80
C GLU A 72 3.19 11.43 -1.14
N THR A 73 2.32 10.67 -1.79
CA THR A 73 2.62 9.35 -2.35
C THR A 73 2.31 9.40 -3.84
N VAL A 74 3.24 8.92 -4.65
CA VAL A 74 3.16 8.94 -6.12
C VAL A 74 2.93 7.53 -6.64
N VAL A 75 2.09 7.38 -7.67
CA VAL A 75 1.96 6.12 -8.39
C VAL A 75 3.13 5.95 -9.35
N GLU A 76 3.94 4.91 -9.18
CA GLU A 76 5.00 4.53 -10.12
C GLU A 76 4.47 3.58 -11.21
N GLY A 77 3.53 2.72 -10.88
CA GLY A 77 2.96 1.76 -11.80
C GLY A 77 1.55 1.35 -11.41
N CYS A 78 0.74 1.08 -12.39
CA CYS A 78 -0.64 0.66 -12.20
C CYS A 78 -1.06 -0.31 -13.29
N THR A 79 -1.45 -1.51 -12.89
CA THR A 79 -2.18 -2.46 -13.73
C THR A 79 -3.52 -2.69 -13.05
N PRO A 80 -4.62 -2.12 -13.57
CA PRO A 80 -5.92 -2.17 -12.91
C PRO A 80 -6.33 -3.57 -12.52
N ARG A 81 -6.82 -3.74 -11.28
CA ARG A 81 -7.26 -5.00 -10.67
C ARG A 81 -6.17 -6.06 -10.45
N GLN A 82 -4.90 -5.73 -10.72
CA GLN A 82 -3.78 -6.65 -10.58
C GLN A 82 -2.65 -6.09 -9.69
N GLU A 83 -2.20 -4.87 -9.96
CA GLU A 83 -1.03 -4.33 -9.27
C GLU A 83 -1.08 -2.81 -9.17
N LEU A 84 -0.70 -2.31 -8.01
CA LEU A 84 -0.46 -0.89 -7.76
C LEU A 84 0.93 -0.74 -7.11
N VAL A 85 1.80 0.06 -7.74
CA VAL A 85 3.13 0.37 -7.24
C VAL A 85 3.19 1.84 -6.83
N LEU A 86 3.48 2.08 -5.57
CA LEU A 86 3.52 3.40 -4.96
C LEU A 86 4.92 3.75 -4.48
N LEU A 87 5.31 5.00 -4.64
CA LEU A 87 6.49 5.57 -4.04
C LEU A 87 6.08 6.52 -2.92
N ALA A 88 6.33 6.12 -1.69
CA ALA A 88 6.04 6.89 -0.49
C ALA A 88 7.31 7.53 0.06
N ASN A 89 7.21 8.76 0.54
CA ASN A 89 8.29 9.36 1.30
C ASN A 89 8.28 8.84 2.74
N VAL A 90 9.46 8.65 3.30
CA VAL A 90 9.69 8.27 4.70
C VAL A 90 10.66 9.30 5.30
N ARG A 91 10.21 10.55 5.36
CA ARG A 91 11.05 11.65 5.83
C ARG A 91 11.39 11.52 7.32
N PRO A 92 12.64 11.82 7.71
CA PRO A 92 13.80 12.26 6.89
C PRO A 92 14.63 11.10 6.31
N PHE A 93 14.15 9.85 6.41
CA PHE A 93 14.96 8.64 6.18
C PHE A 93 15.05 8.19 4.72
N GLY A 94 14.31 8.79 3.81
CA GLY A 94 14.34 8.44 2.39
C GLY A 94 12.95 8.15 1.82
N ARG A 95 12.89 7.15 0.94
CA ARG A 95 11.66 6.72 0.25
C ARG A 95 11.51 5.21 0.33
N ALA A 96 10.27 4.75 0.25
CA ALA A 96 9.94 3.33 0.16
C ALA A 96 9.03 3.08 -1.04
N ARG A 97 9.30 2.00 -1.76
CA ARG A 97 8.41 1.49 -2.80
C ARG A 97 7.49 0.45 -2.20
N ILE A 98 6.19 0.68 -2.32
CA ILE A 98 5.15 -0.21 -1.85
C ILE A 98 4.49 -0.84 -3.07
N THR A 99 4.46 -2.17 -3.13
CA THR A 99 3.77 -2.92 -4.19
C THR A 99 2.62 -3.69 -3.59
N VAL A 100 1.42 -3.49 -4.11
CA VAL A 100 0.23 -4.26 -3.75
C VAL A 100 -0.21 -5.05 -4.98
N ARG A 101 -0.27 -6.38 -4.85
CA ARG A 101 -0.74 -7.29 -5.90
C ARG A 101 -2.01 -8.00 -5.49
N LEU A 102 -2.87 -8.17 -6.47
CA LEU A 102 -4.15 -8.84 -6.33
C LEU A 102 -4.18 -10.06 -7.26
N THR A 103 -4.46 -11.22 -6.71
CA THR A 103 -4.62 -12.46 -7.47
C THR A 103 -5.95 -13.11 -7.12
N ALA A 104 -6.74 -13.45 -8.13
CA ALA A 104 -7.98 -14.19 -7.90
C ALA A 104 -7.70 -15.52 -7.21
N SER A 105 -8.53 -15.89 -6.26
CA SER A 105 -8.48 -17.16 -5.54
C SER A 105 -9.85 -17.83 -5.55
N PRO A 106 -9.95 -19.13 -5.24
CA PRO A 106 -11.24 -19.83 -5.20
C PRO A 106 -12.25 -19.22 -4.23
N THR A 107 -11.78 -18.51 -3.20
CA THR A 107 -12.60 -17.91 -2.14
C THR A 107 -12.70 -16.38 -2.23
N GLY A 108 -12.07 -15.76 -3.22
CA GLY A 108 -12.09 -14.30 -3.39
C GLY A 108 -10.81 -13.76 -4.01
N CYS A 109 -9.96 -13.13 -3.21
CA CYS A 109 -8.72 -12.49 -3.65
C CYS A 109 -7.58 -12.75 -2.67
N ARG A 110 -6.40 -13.00 -3.20
CA ARG A 110 -5.14 -12.95 -2.46
C ARG A 110 -4.51 -11.58 -2.63
N ILE A 111 -4.25 -10.92 -1.53
CA ILE A 111 -3.60 -9.61 -1.45
C ILE A 111 -2.17 -9.83 -1.00
N GLU A 112 -1.20 -9.37 -1.78
CA GLU A 112 0.22 -9.40 -1.45
C GLU A 112 0.74 -7.97 -1.37
N MET A 113 1.37 -7.63 -0.26
CA MET A 113 1.94 -6.31 -0.04
C MET A 113 3.42 -6.44 0.32
N SER A 114 4.26 -5.80 -0.45
CA SER A 114 5.70 -5.70 -0.20
C SER A 114 6.13 -4.25 -0.10
N GLU A 115 7.18 -4.00 0.66
CA GLU A 115 7.76 -2.68 0.84
C GLU A 115 9.28 -2.80 0.85
N VAL A 116 9.93 -1.99 0.02
CA VAL A 116 11.40 -1.96 -0.09
C VAL A 116 11.90 -0.52 -0.02
N PRO A 117 13.00 -0.26 0.71
CA PRO A 117 13.64 1.06 0.71
C PRO A 117 14.20 1.39 -0.67
N VAL A 118 14.05 2.66 -1.09
CA VAL A 118 14.51 3.18 -2.38
C VAL A 118 15.26 4.49 -2.17
N GLY A 119 16.52 4.39 -1.78
CA GLY A 119 17.38 5.55 -1.58
C GLY A 119 17.29 6.18 -0.20
N GLY A 120 18.29 7.01 0.11
CA GLY A 120 18.46 7.70 1.37
C GLY A 120 18.99 6.80 2.52
N PRO A 121 19.06 7.35 3.74
CA PRO A 121 19.56 6.62 4.91
C PRO A 121 18.79 5.33 5.23
N LEU A 122 17.56 5.20 4.74
CA LEU A 122 16.75 4.00 4.93
C LEU A 122 17.40 2.74 4.35
N ASN A 123 18.22 2.88 3.30
CA ASN A 123 18.97 1.77 2.71
C ASN A 123 20.08 1.24 3.65
N LEU A 124 20.47 1.99 4.66
CA LEU A 124 21.48 1.61 5.65
C LEU A 124 20.87 0.86 6.84
N VAL A 125 19.56 0.79 6.92
CA VAL A 125 18.87 0.09 8.01
C VAL A 125 19.08 -1.42 7.84
N PRO A 126 19.59 -2.11 8.87
CA PRO A 126 19.73 -3.56 8.82
C PRO A 126 18.41 -4.25 8.51
N ARG A 127 18.44 -5.24 7.59
CA ARG A 127 17.24 -5.94 7.11
C ARG A 127 16.34 -6.47 8.24
N ARG A 128 16.94 -6.93 9.35
CA ARG A 128 16.18 -7.43 10.51
C ARG A 128 15.34 -6.34 11.19
N LEU A 129 15.88 -5.12 11.28
CA LEU A 129 15.17 -3.98 11.87
C LEU A 129 14.08 -3.46 10.92
N ALA A 130 14.35 -3.42 9.63
CA ALA A 130 13.36 -3.08 8.62
C ALA A 130 12.18 -4.08 8.66
N LEU A 131 12.45 -5.38 8.74
CA LEU A 131 11.45 -6.43 8.88
C LEU A 131 10.60 -6.25 10.15
N ALA A 132 11.24 -5.97 11.27
CA ALA A 132 10.53 -5.78 12.54
C ALA A 132 9.56 -4.60 12.52
N ALA A 133 9.86 -3.54 11.76
CA ALA A 133 9.03 -2.36 11.64
C ALA A 133 7.97 -2.48 10.53
N VAL A 134 8.36 -3.01 9.38
CA VAL A 134 7.53 -3.02 8.15
C VAL A 134 6.51 -4.17 8.18
N TRP A 135 6.89 -5.34 8.65
CA TRP A 135 6.03 -6.52 8.60
C TRP A 135 4.73 -6.38 9.41
N PRO A 136 4.75 -5.94 10.69
CA PRO A 136 3.50 -5.73 11.45
C PRO A 136 2.62 -4.64 10.82
N ARG A 137 3.24 -3.56 10.32
CA ARG A 137 2.54 -2.47 9.65
C ARG A 137 1.83 -2.95 8.39
N ASN A 138 2.51 -3.66 7.52
CA ASN A 138 1.95 -4.17 6.27
C ASN A 138 0.90 -5.26 6.52
N ARG A 139 1.05 -6.04 7.57
CA ARG A 139 0.04 -6.99 8.02
C ARG A 139 -1.26 -6.29 8.40
N GLU A 140 -1.17 -5.19 9.12
CA GLU A 140 -2.31 -4.36 9.48
C GLU A 140 -2.91 -3.66 8.24
N CYS A 141 -2.08 -3.13 7.35
CA CYS A 141 -2.54 -2.52 6.10
C CYS A 141 -3.37 -3.50 5.26
N THR A 142 -2.86 -4.70 5.05
CA THR A 142 -3.59 -5.72 4.26
C THR A 142 -4.87 -6.18 4.95
N TRP A 143 -4.89 -6.24 6.27
CA TRP A 143 -6.10 -6.55 7.03
C TRP A 143 -7.17 -5.47 6.86
N ARG A 144 -6.80 -4.20 6.99
CA ARG A 144 -7.71 -3.07 6.79
C ARG A 144 -8.23 -3.01 5.36
N LEU A 145 -7.35 -3.22 4.37
CA LEU A 145 -7.74 -3.23 2.96
C LEU A 145 -8.76 -4.32 2.68
N ALA A 146 -8.53 -5.55 3.14
CA ALA A 146 -9.45 -6.66 3.01
C ALA A 146 -10.80 -6.36 3.70
N ALA A 147 -10.75 -5.89 4.94
CA ALA A 147 -11.96 -5.56 5.71
C ALA A 147 -12.80 -4.46 5.06
N HIS A 148 -12.14 -3.46 4.45
CA HIS A 148 -12.83 -2.40 3.69
C HIS A 148 -13.55 -2.96 2.46
N ALA A 149 -12.86 -3.80 1.68
CA ALA A 149 -13.43 -4.41 0.48
C ALA A 149 -14.61 -5.33 0.84
N GLU A 150 -14.47 -6.14 1.87
CA GLU A 150 -15.50 -7.09 2.34
C GLU A 150 -16.75 -6.39 2.89
N ARG A 151 -16.61 -5.22 3.54
CA ARG A 151 -17.75 -4.45 4.04
C ARG A 151 -18.56 -3.82 2.93
N ARG A 152 -17.91 -3.33 1.86
CA ARG A 152 -18.60 -2.72 0.71
C ARG A 152 -19.49 -3.71 -0.04
N THR A 153 -19.30 -5.00 0.17
CA THR A 153 -20.00 -6.08 -0.55
C THR A 153 -21.09 -6.76 0.23
N ARG A 154 -21.26 -6.41 1.52
CA ARG A 154 -22.40 -6.93 2.31
C ARG A 154 -23.68 -6.22 1.86
N PRO A 155 -24.70 -6.95 1.35
CA PRO A 155 -26.04 -6.38 1.19
C PRO A 155 -26.55 -5.94 2.58
N GLU A 156 -27.21 -4.80 2.64
CA GLU A 156 -27.96 -4.34 3.82
C GLU A 156 -29.09 -5.31 4.16
#